data_526da7d371e209230a21aa35a18a4277
#
_entry.id   526da7d371e209230a21aa35a18a4277
#
_cell.length_a   1.000
_cell.length_b   1.000
_cell.length_c   1.000
_cell.angle_alpha   90.00
_cell.angle_beta   90.00
_cell.angle_gamma   90.00
#
_symmetry.space_group_name_H-M   'P 1'
#
loop_
_entity.id
_entity.type
_entity.pdbx_description
1 polymer ?
#
loop_
_entity_poly.entity_id
_entity_poly.type
_entity_poly.pdbx_seq_one_letter_code
_entity_poly.pdbx_strand_id
1 'polypeptide(L)'
;MPNLQLKARSNWRILGKPTARLDTPLKVDGSAQFGIDVRVPDMLVGTIAASPVFGGKLKSVDDTPALRVKGVRAVVKLGDAVAVLGEGYWPCKKGLEALSPQWEEGPNANLDSERIATMLNDGFGEEGAVAEIQGDPAAALQKATKTVEAIYTLPFLAHATMEPMNATARVTADLCEIWAPTQAQGPTQQEVAQLLGLRPEQVKINTTYLGGGFGRRFERDFIIQTVLVARQVGGPVKLIWAREEDIQHDFYRPVSTARLRAGLDAAGRVTAWDFKIVAPSIMTRALPQRVKNGIDPSSVEGTVGSPYAPPDRRIVYVLKDVGVPVGFWRSVGNSITSFYVEGFIDELAYSAGQDPYLFRRSLLADQPRHRAVLERAATMANWNQPPPAGHFRGIAMHQSFGSIVAQVAEISIENEGLRVNRVDCAVDCGVAINPSTVVAQMESGIVYGLTAALYGEITLRRGRVEQTNFDTYPMLHLAQMPKISVSIIEGAEQPGGIGEPGTPPIAPAVANAVFAATGKRLHSLPIAKQGLNVT
;
A
#
# COMPACT_ATOMS: atom_id res chain seq x y z
N MET A 1 -6.31 7.72 -35.74
CA MET A 1 -5.05 6.99 -36.03
C MET A 1 -5.39 5.96 -37.10
N PRO A 2 -4.54 5.71 -38.12
CA PRO A 2 -4.77 4.63 -39.05
C PRO A 2 -4.82 3.29 -38.28
N ASN A 3 -5.64 2.36 -38.77
CA ASN A 3 -5.74 0.99 -38.21
C ASN A 3 -4.38 0.28 -38.29
N LEU A 4 -3.58 0.42 -37.26
CA LEU A 4 -2.27 -0.22 -37.18
C LEU A 4 -2.48 -1.70 -36.92
N GLN A 5 -2.11 -2.57 -37.84
CA GLN A 5 -2.10 -4.00 -37.63
C GLN A 5 -0.89 -4.37 -36.77
N LEU A 6 -1.13 -4.86 -35.57
CA LEU A 6 -0.08 -5.37 -34.70
C LEU A 6 0.47 -6.70 -35.23
N LYS A 7 1.75 -6.96 -34.99
CA LYS A 7 2.35 -8.27 -35.33
C LYS A 7 1.62 -9.41 -34.63
N ALA A 8 1.35 -10.48 -35.35
CA ALA A 8 0.85 -11.71 -34.76
C ALA A 8 1.83 -12.25 -33.68
N ARG A 9 1.28 -12.85 -32.61
CA ARG A 9 2.06 -13.37 -31.48
C ARG A 9 3.17 -14.34 -31.91
N SER A 10 2.91 -15.15 -32.92
CA SER A 10 3.91 -16.07 -33.52
C SER A 10 5.16 -15.35 -34.07
N ASN A 11 5.04 -14.07 -34.38
CA ASN A 11 6.12 -13.25 -34.95
C ASN A 11 6.85 -12.40 -33.91
N TRP A 12 6.51 -12.55 -32.62
CA TRP A 12 7.18 -11.82 -31.54
C TRP A 12 8.60 -12.36 -31.32
N ARG A 13 9.57 -11.45 -31.23
CA ARG A 13 10.98 -11.78 -30.99
C ARG A 13 11.43 -11.47 -29.57
N ILE A 14 10.82 -10.47 -28.95
CA ILE A 14 11.17 -9.95 -27.60
C ILE A 14 10.02 -10.18 -26.63
N LEU A 15 8.80 -9.78 -27.03
CA LEU A 15 7.61 -9.93 -26.19
C LEU A 15 7.36 -11.41 -25.84
N GLY A 16 6.95 -11.68 -24.61
CA GLY A 16 6.66 -13.01 -24.12
C GLY A 16 7.91 -13.87 -23.81
N LYS A 17 9.10 -13.30 -23.90
CA LYS A 17 10.36 -14.01 -23.61
C LYS A 17 11.07 -13.38 -22.41
N PRO A 18 11.73 -14.19 -21.58
CA PRO A 18 12.61 -13.71 -20.53
C PRO A 18 13.70 -12.80 -21.14
N THR A 19 13.67 -11.53 -20.80
CA THR A 19 14.62 -10.54 -21.30
C THR A 19 15.23 -9.80 -20.13
N ALA A 20 16.55 -9.75 -20.06
CA ALA A 20 17.27 -9.02 -19.02
C ALA A 20 16.99 -7.52 -19.11
N ARG A 21 16.89 -6.87 -17.98
CA ARG A 21 16.73 -5.41 -17.89
C ARG A 21 18.03 -4.72 -18.27
N LEU A 22 17.93 -3.63 -19.02
CA LEU A 22 19.10 -2.83 -19.46
C LEU A 22 19.71 -2.01 -18.31
N ASP A 23 18.92 -1.70 -17.28
CA ASP A 23 19.31 -0.86 -16.16
C ASP A 23 19.85 -1.64 -14.94
N THR A 24 19.84 -2.97 -14.97
CA THR A 24 20.34 -3.81 -13.86
C THR A 24 21.84 -3.56 -13.59
N PRO A 25 22.74 -3.53 -14.59
CA PRO A 25 24.16 -3.30 -14.34
C PRO A 25 24.42 -2.04 -13.53
N LEU A 26 23.80 -0.91 -13.90
CA LEU A 26 23.95 0.37 -13.20
C LEU A 26 23.52 0.30 -11.74
N LYS A 27 22.54 -0.54 -11.42
CA LYS A 27 21.99 -0.68 -10.05
C LYS A 27 22.82 -1.57 -9.15
N VAL A 28 23.69 -2.41 -9.70
CA VAL A 28 24.52 -3.33 -8.93
C VAL A 28 25.99 -2.93 -8.87
N ASP A 29 26.45 -2.01 -9.74
CA ASP A 29 27.81 -1.46 -9.73
C ASP A 29 27.92 -0.09 -9.02
N GLY A 30 26.80 0.46 -8.55
CA GLY A 30 26.73 1.74 -7.85
C GLY A 30 26.72 2.96 -8.75
N SER A 31 26.63 2.81 -10.09
CA SER A 31 26.60 3.95 -11.02
C SER A 31 25.21 4.53 -11.26
N ALA A 32 24.13 3.84 -10.84
CA ALA A 32 22.79 4.37 -10.94
C ALA A 32 22.60 5.60 -10.05
N GLN A 33 22.10 6.70 -10.63
CA GLN A 33 21.83 7.93 -9.90
C GLN A 33 20.41 7.96 -9.34
N PHE A 34 20.30 7.84 -8.04
CA PHE A 34 19.06 8.04 -7.30
C PHE A 34 18.86 9.52 -6.95
N GLY A 35 17.70 9.88 -6.42
CA GLY A 35 17.44 11.26 -6.04
C GLY A 35 18.44 11.79 -5.00
N ILE A 36 18.80 10.95 -4.03
CA ILE A 36 19.76 11.29 -2.98
C ILE A 36 21.19 11.55 -3.51
N ASP A 37 21.55 10.99 -4.67
CA ASP A 37 22.87 11.11 -5.27
C ASP A 37 23.05 12.37 -6.10
N VAL A 38 21.97 13.06 -6.46
CA VAL A 38 22.00 14.26 -7.32
C VAL A 38 23.00 15.30 -6.76
N ARG A 39 23.84 15.85 -7.63
CA ARG A 39 24.76 16.94 -7.33
C ARG A 39 24.57 18.05 -8.35
N VAL A 40 24.33 19.26 -7.86
CA VAL A 40 24.24 20.48 -8.65
C VAL A 40 25.27 21.48 -8.13
N PRO A 41 25.99 22.20 -9.00
CA PRO A 41 26.97 23.21 -8.54
C PRO A 41 26.36 24.19 -7.55
N ASP A 42 27.11 24.56 -6.54
CA ASP A 42 26.77 25.54 -5.49
C ASP A 42 25.53 25.18 -4.65
N MET A 43 25.07 23.91 -4.67
CA MET A 43 23.89 23.52 -3.90
C MET A 43 24.18 23.43 -2.40
N LEU A 44 23.22 23.88 -1.60
CA LEU A 44 23.15 23.56 -0.18
C LEU A 44 22.43 22.20 0.00
N VAL A 45 22.86 21.47 1.01
CA VAL A 45 22.17 20.26 1.45
C VAL A 45 21.44 20.56 2.74
N GLY A 46 20.24 20.01 2.93
CA GLY A 46 19.49 20.25 4.15
C GLY A 46 18.63 19.08 4.58
N THR A 47 18.08 19.23 5.75
CA THR A 47 17.04 18.35 6.30
C THR A 47 15.93 19.18 6.93
N ILE A 48 14.81 18.57 7.27
CA ILE A 48 13.59 19.22 7.69
C ILE A 48 12.98 18.50 8.88
N ALA A 49 12.24 19.21 9.71
CA ALA A 49 11.28 18.66 10.65
C ALA A 49 9.94 19.37 10.49
N ALA A 50 8.88 18.62 10.27
CA ALA A 50 7.51 19.12 10.26
C ALA A 50 6.88 19.07 11.65
N SER A 51 5.70 19.69 11.78
CA SER A 51 4.91 19.59 13.01
C SER A 51 4.63 18.12 13.33
N PRO A 52 4.92 17.64 14.55
CA PRO A 52 4.73 16.25 14.91
C PRO A 52 3.25 15.83 14.96
N VAL A 53 2.34 16.79 14.87
CA VAL A 53 0.88 16.56 14.83
C VAL A 53 0.35 16.97 13.47
N PHE A 54 -0.38 16.08 12.80
CA PHE A 54 -0.98 16.37 11.50
C PHE A 54 -1.94 17.58 11.57
N GLY A 55 -1.70 18.56 10.67
CA GLY A 55 -2.44 19.83 10.66
C GLY A 55 -1.90 20.88 11.62
N GLY A 56 -0.86 20.59 12.37
CA GLY A 56 -0.16 21.55 13.21
C GLY A 56 0.65 22.57 12.39
N LYS A 57 1.02 23.68 13.01
CA LYS A 57 1.74 24.79 12.39
C LYS A 57 2.96 25.20 13.20
N LEU A 58 3.98 25.74 12.54
CA LEU A 58 5.10 26.36 13.23
C LEU A 58 4.67 27.69 13.84
N LYS A 59 4.69 27.76 15.18
CA LYS A 59 4.40 28.99 15.93
C LYS A 59 5.59 29.92 16.01
N SER A 60 6.75 29.38 16.38
CA SER A 60 8.02 30.10 16.46
C SER A 60 9.21 29.16 16.56
N VAL A 61 10.37 29.63 16.16
CA VAL A 61 11.66 28.96 16.41
C VAL A 61 12.78 30.01 16.47
N ASP A 62 13.68 29.88 17.46
CA ASP A 62 14.95 30.59 17.48
C ASP A 62 15.96 29.79 16.64
N ASP A 63 16.48 30.42 15.59
CA ASP A 63 17.45 29.84 14.65
C ASP A 63 18.90 29.94 15.14
N THR A 64 19.15 30.75 16.16
CA THR A 64 20.51 31.00 16.70
C THR A 64 21.25 29.71 17.08
N PRO A 65 20.66 28.72 17.77
CA PRO A 65 21.37 27.49 18.12
C PRO A 65 21.84 26.70 16.90
N ALA A 66 21.00 26.60 15.86
CA ALA A 66 21.37 25.89 14.63
C ALA A 66 22.48 26.60 13.86
N LEU A 67 22.42 27.93 13.76
CA LEU A 67 23.41 28.73 13.05
C LEU A 67 24.81 28.70 13.70
N ARG A 68 24.89 28.33 14.99
CA ARG A 68 26.19 28.11 15.69
C ARG A 68 26.85 26.78 15.34
N VAL A 69 26.10 25.84 14.74
CA VAL A 69 26.66 24.54 14.33
C VAL A 69 27.54 24.74 13.10
N LYS A 70 28.82 24.36 13.20
CA LYS A 70 29.77 24.49 12.09
C LYS A 70 29.27 23.77 10.85
N GLY A 71 29.19 24.46 9.72
CA GLY A 71 28.73 23.95 8.44
C GLY A 71 27.25 24.21 8.17
N VAL A 72 26.46 24.69 9.14
CA VAL A 72 25.12 25.24 8.91
C VAL A 72 25.23 26.65 8.30
N ARG A 73 24.37 26.94 7.32
CA ARG A 73 24.35 28.19 6.57
C ARG A 73 23.03 28.95 6.68
N ALA A 74 21.91 28.25 6.81
CA ALA A 74 20.60 28.87 6.88
C ALA A 74 19.58 27.98 7.65
N VAL A 75 18.59 28.65 8.22
CA VAL A 75 17.36 28.04 8.74
C VAL A 75 16.18 28.64 7.97
N VAL A 76 15.35 27.80 7.39
CA VAL A 76 14.17 28.22 6.61
C VAL A 76 12.91 27.78 7.34
N LYS A 77 12.01 28.72 7.58
CA LYS A 77 10.72 28.51 8.24
C LYS A 77 9.65 28.34 7.19
N LEU A 78 8.92 27.22 7.25
CA LEU A 78 7.73 26.96 6.46
C LEU A 78 6.50 27.07 7.38
N GLY A 79 5.29 26.98 6.80
CA GLY A 79 4.07 27.12 7.59
C GLY A 79 3.85 26.01 8.62
N ASP A 80 4.35 24.83 8.34
CA ASP A 80 4.19 23.60 9.14
C ASP A 80 5.51 22.88 9.43
N ALA A 81 6.66 23.45 8.99
CA ALA A 81 7.96 22.81 9.12
C ALA A 81 9.11 23.82 9.27
N VAL A 82 10.27 23.34 9.70
CA VAL A 82 11.54 24.08 9.73
C VAL A 82 12.61 23.25 9.05
N ALA A 83 13.35 23.85 8.11
CA ALA A 83 14.49 23.25 7.42
C ALA A 83 15.81 23.90 7.85
N VAL A 84 16.87 23.10 7.98
CA VAL A 84 18.23 23.54 8.22
C VAL A 84 19.10 23.16 7.04
N LEU A 85 19.85 24.12 6.51
CA LEU A 85 20.65 23.99 5.29
C LEU A 85 22.12 24.28 5.58
N GLY A 86 23.02 23.63 4.84
CA GLY A 86 24.46 23.82 5.03
C GLY A 86 25.30 23.07 3.98
N GLU A 87 26.55 22.84 4.33
CA GLU A 87 27.54 22.21 3.45
C GLU A 87 27.33 20.71 3.25
N GLY A 88 26.48 20.05 4.07
CA GLY A 88 26.19 18.65 4.01
C GLY A 88 25.09 18.25 4.97
N TYR A 89 24.59 17.01 4.82
CA TYR A 89 23.46 16.48 5.61
C TYR A 89 23.73 16.47 7.12
N TRP A 90 24.91 15.98 7.54
CA TRP A 90 25.21 15.78 8.96
C TRP A 90 25.27 17.05 9.79
N PRO A 91 25.97 18.14 9.36
CA PRO A 91 25.85 19.44 10.03
C PRO A 91 24.41 19.93 10.17
N CYS A 92 23.59 19.75 9.12
CA CYS A 92 22.18 20.17 9.13
C CYS A 92 21.33 19.35 10.10
N LYS A 93 21.55 18.04 10.18
CA LYS A 93 20.89 17.16 11.17
C LYS A 93 21.20 17.63 12.59
N LYS A 94 22.48 17.90 12.91
CA LYS A 94 22.86 18.46 14.22
C LYS A 94 22.30 19.86 14.47
N GLY A 95 22.22 20.68 13.43
CA GLY A 95 21.58 21.99 13.51
C GLY A 95 20.10 21.89 13.82
N LEU A 96 19.41 20.94 13.17
CA LEU A 96 17.99 20.69 13.40
C LEU A 96 17.74 20.19 14.84
N GLU A 97 18.58 19.29 15.34
CA GLU A 97 18.53 18.76 16.72
C GLU A 97 18.79 19.86 17.77
N ALA A 98 19.55 20.91 17.43
CA ALA A 98 19.79 22.05 18.32
C ALA A 98 18.60 23.02 18.38
N LEU A 99 17.66 22.96 17.47
CA LEU A 99 16.44 23.77 17.46
C LEU A 99 15.42 23.28 18.49
N SER A 100 14.62 24.21 19.00
CA SER A 100 13.46 23.93 19.85
C SER A 100 12.24 24.61 19.27
N PRO A 101 11.71 24.13 18.13
CA PRO A 101 10.55 24.73 17.49
C PRO A 101 9.32 24.61 18.39
N GLN A 102 8.54 25.71 18.47
CA GLN A 102 7.27 25.73 19.14
C GLN A 102 6.17 25.51 18.10
N TRP A 103 5.32 24.55 18.35
CA TRP A 103 4.25 24.15 17.46
C TRP A 103 2.87 24.59 18.00
N GLU A 104 2.00 24.99 17.11
CA GLU A 104 0.57 25.05 17.33
C GLU A 104 -0.02 23.73 16.82
N GLU A 105 -0.40 22.86 17.74
CA GLU A 105 -0.69 21.44 17.41
C GLU A 105 -2.02 21.24 16.65
N GLY A 106 -2.94 22.23 16.70
CA GLY A 106 -4.19 22.17 15.95
C GLY A 106 -5.20 21.12 16.47
N PRO A 107 -6.21 20.77 15.66
CA PRO A 107 -7.35 19.95 16.12
C PRO A 107 -7.01 18.51 16.46
N ASN A 108 -5.90 17.98 15.92
CA ASN A 108 -5.51 16.58 16.08
C ASN A 108 -4.59 16.34 17.28
N ALA A 109 -4.34 17.34 18.13
CA ALA A 109 -3.44 17.25 19.29
C ALA A 109 -3.77 16.11 20.27
N ASN A 110 -5.05 15.72 20.37
CA ASN A 110 -5.53 14.66 21.25
C ASN A 110 -6.01 13.42 20.50
N LEU A 111 -5.61 13.28 19.24
CA LEU A 111 -5.95 12.12 18.44
C LEU A 111 -5.04 10.92 18.82
N ASP A 112 -5.64 9.77 19.10
CA ASP A 112 -4.96 8.51 19.34
C ASP A 112 -5.61 7.36 18.58
N SER A 113 -4.93 6.22 18.50
CA SER A 113 -5.39 5.04 17.78
C SER A 113 -6.70 4.49 18.31
N GLU A 114 -6.95 4.57 19.63
CA GLU A 114 -8.19 4.09 20.24
C GLU A 114 -9.38 4.95 19.82
N ARG A 115 -9.18 6.28 19.79
CA ARG A 115 -10.21 7.21 19.30
C ARG A 115 -10.52 6.98 17.83
N ILE A 116 -9.50 6.74 17.00
CA ILE A 116 -9.68 6.41 15.59
C ILE A 116 -10.49 5.11 15.44
N ALA A 117 -10.17 4.08 16.21
CA ALA A 117 -10.91 2.82 16.20
C ALA A 117 -12.39 3.03 16.61
N THR A 118 -12.65 3.87 17.61
CA THR A 118 -14.00 4.25 18.01
C THR A 118 -14.75 4.95 16.88
N MET A 119 -14.12 5.96 16.24
CA MET A 119 -14.72 6.68 15.10
C MET A 119 -15.07 5.74 13.93
N LEU A 120 -14.23 4.75 13.65
CA LEU A 120 -14.51 3.77 12.60
C LEU A 120 -15.67 2.84 12.98
N ASN A 121 -15.72 2.36 14.23
CA ASN A 121 -16.78 1.49 14.71
C ASN A 121 -18.14 2.23 14.77
N ASP A 122 -18.17 3.50 15.16
CA ASP A 122 -19.35 4.34 15.13
C ASP A 122 -19.93 4.47 13.71
N GLY A 123 -19.07 4.45 12.69
CA GLY A 123 -19.46 4.44 11.28
C GLY A 123 -20.37 3.26 10.88
N PHE A 124 -20.39 2.16 11.63
CA PHE A 124 -21.34 1.07 11.37
C PHE A 124 -22.80 1.49 11.64
N GLY A 125 -23.03 2.49 12.46
CA GLY A 125 -24.35 3.08 12.71
C GLY A 125 -24.80 4.07 11.62
N GLU A 126 -23.89 4.56 10.78
CA GLU A 126 -24.21 5.50 9.70
C GLU A 126 -24.81 4.80 8.49
N GLU A 127 -25.66 5.47 7.71
CA GLU A 127 -26.27 4.88 6.52
C GLU A 127 -25.22 4.51 5.47
N GLY A 128 -24.32 5.44 5.15
CA GLY A 128 -23.27 5.27 4.15
C GLY A 128 -23.78 5.36 2.71
N ALA A 129 -22.86 5.27 1.76
CA ALA A 129 -23.14 5.26 0.33
C ALA A 129 -23.19 3.83 -0.21
N VAL A 130 -24.21 3.51 -0.98
CA VAL A 130 -24.36 2.17 -1.60
C VAL A 130 -23.47 2.08 -2.83
N ALA A 131 -22.40 1.30 -2.73
CA ALA A 131 -21.45 1.07 -3.82
C ALA A 131 -21.94 0.01 -4.81
N GLU A 132 -22.63 -1.01 -4.31
CA GLU A 132 -23.25 -2.05 -5.13
C GLU A 132 -24.51 -2.56 -4.42
N ILE A 133 -25.57 -2.79 -5.20
CA ILE A 133 -26.76 -3.51 -4.75
C ILE A 133 -27.31 -4.33 -5.90
N GLN A 134 -27.62 -5.61 -5.63
CA GLN A 134 -28.30 -6.49 -6.56
C GLN A 134 -29.24 -7.42 -5.80
N GLY A 135 -30.42 -7.72 -6.39
CA GLY A 135 -31.43 -8.55 -5.76
C GLY A 135 -32.02 -7.94 -4.48
N ASP A 136 -32.41 -8.79 -3.55
CA ASP A 136 -32.90 -8.43 -2.21
C ASP A 136 -32.06 -9.14 -1.13
N PRO A 137 -30.89 -8.60 -0.80
CA PRO A 137 -29.99 -9.23 0.18
C PRO A 137 -30.60 -9.34 1.58
N ALA A 138 -31.52 -8.45 1.96
CA ALA A 138 -32.17 -8.51 3.26
C ALA A 138 -33.13 -9.71 3.34
N ALA A 139 -33.99 -9.89 2.34
CA ALA A 139 -34.88 -11.04 2.28
C ALA A 139 -34.11 -12.36 2.11
N ALA A 140 -33.03 -12.36 1.32
CA ALA A 140 -32.22 -13.57 1.12
C ALA A 140 -31.47 -13.97 2.40
N LEU A 141 -30.93 -13.01 3.19
CA LEU A 141 -30.33 -13.26 4.50
C LEU A 141 -31.35 -13.81 5.52
N GLN A 142 -32.60 -13.31 5.51
CA GLN A 142 -33.66 -13.85 6.38
C GLN A 142 -34.03 -15.30 6.05
N LYS A 143 -33.95 -15.70 4.76
CA LYS A 143 -34.25 -17.05 4.29
C LYS A 143 -33.08 -18.02 4.41
N ALA A 144 -31.88 -17.51 4.72
CA ALA A 144 -30.69 -18.34 4.84
C ALA A 144 -30.83 -19.38 5.97
N THR A 145 -30.38 -20.61 5.72
CA THR A 145 -30.31 -21.65 6.74
C THR A 145 -29.33 -21.30 7.84
N LYS A 146 -28.23 -20.63 7.46
CA LYS A 146 -27.19 -20.16 8.39
C LYS A 146 -26.71 -18.78 7.95
N THR A 147 -26.56 -17.87 8.91
CA THR A 147 -25.92 -16.57 8.69
C THR A 147 -24.55 -16.56 9.38
N VAL A 148 -23.55 -16.09 8.67
CA VAL A 148 -22.19 -15.85 9.19
C VAL A 148 -21.94 -14.34 9.18
N GLU A 149 -21.36 -13.82 10.26
CA GLU A 149 -20.99 -12.41 10.36
C GLU A 149 -19.60 -12.30 11.00
N ALA A 150 -18.78 -11.38 10.45
CA ALA A 150 -17.47 -11.07 10.99
C ALA A 150 -17.14 -9.58 10.82
N ILE A 151 -16.32 -9.04 11.73
CA ILE A 151 -15.78 -7.69 11.63
C ILE A 151 -14.27 -7.80 11.46
N TYR A 152 -13.77 -7.22 10.38
CA TYR A 152 -12.35 -7.15 10.08
C TYR A 152 -11.82 -5.74 10.27
N THR A 153 -10.58 -5.62 10.77
CA THR A 153 -9.94 -4.33 11.01
C THR A 153 -8.49 -4.35 10.52
N LEU A 154 -8.08 -3.28 9.86
CA LEU A 154 -6.72 -3.11 9.36
C LEU A 154 -6.12 -1.79 9.81
N PRO A 155 -4.83 -1.77 10.23
CA PRO A 155 -4.14 -0.57 10.68
C PRO A 155 -3.69 0.33 9.53
N PHE A 156 -3.27 1.56 9.85
CA PHE A 156 -2.43 2.34 8.97
C PHE A 156 -1.09 1.64 8.69
N LEU A 157 -0.58 1.80 7.48
CA LEU A 157 0.77 1.34 7.11
C LEU A 157 1.59 2.46 6.50
N ALA A 158 2.86 2.57 6.88
CA ALA A 158 3.83 3.40 6.20
C ALA A 158 4.35 2.71 4.93
N HIS A 159 4.83 3.50 3.97
CA HIS A 159 5.51 2.98 2.79
C HIS A 159 6.92 2.48 3.10
N ALA A 160 7.61 3.14 4.01
CA ALA A 160 8.94 2.81 4.52
C ALA A 160 9.94 2.50 3.41
N THR A 161 10.03 3.37 2.40
CA THR A 161 10.96 3.22 1.27
C THR A 161 12.40 3.24 1.75
N MET A 162 13.30 2.42 1.17
CA MET A 162 14.71 2.37 1.61
C MET A 162 15.42 3.71 1.41
N GLU A 163 15.18 4.40 0.31
CA GLU A 163 15.60 5.78 0.10
C GLU A 163 14.57 6.72 0.74
N PRO A 164 14.92 7.50 1.79
CA PRO A 164 14.01 8.50 2.38
C PRO A 164 13.58 9.55 1.38
N MET A 165 12.47 10.26 1.64
CA MET A 165 12.01 11.32 0.78
C MET A 165 13.10 12.39 0.61
N ASN A 166 13.37 12.74 -0.65
CA ASN A 166 14.36 13.75 -1.00
C ASN A 166 14.03 14.38 -2.36
N ALA A 167 14.47 15.60 -2.55
CA ALA A 167 14.46 16.27 -3.84
C ALA A 167 15.57 17.31 -3.90
N THR A 168 15.97 17.68 -5.11
CA THR A 168 16.85 18.83 -5.38
C THR A 168 16.07 19.82 -6.23
N ALA A 169 16.12 21.11 -5.91
CA ALA A 169 15.45 22.15 -6.68
C ALA A 169 16.35 23.39 -6.83
N ARG A 170 16.22 24.04 -7.99
CA ARG A 170 16.76 25.36 -8.27
C ARG A 170 15.64 26.25 -8.77
N VAL A 171 15.40 27.37 -8.13
CA VAL A 171 14.31 28.31 -8.45
C VAL A 171 14.91 29.67 -8.79
N THR A 172 14.52 30.20 -9.96
CA THR A 172 14.80 31.56 -10.39
C THR A 172 13.49 32.30 -10.68
N ALA A 173 13.55 33.54 -11.11
CA ALA A 173 12.35 34.33 -11.42
C ALA A 173 11.51 33.72 -12.54
N ASP A 174 12.12 33.02 -13.49
CA ASP A 174 11.51 32.55 -14.73
C ASP A 174 11.67 31.05 -15.00
N LEU A 175 12.36 30.30 -14.12
CA LEU A 175 12.62 28.87 -14.29
C LEU A 175 12.66 28.15 -12.93
N CYS A 176 12.05 26.97 -12.87
CA CYS A 176 12.24 26.02 -11.80
C CYS A 176 12.75 24.69 -12.35
N GLU A 177 13.90 24.23 -11.88
CA GLU A 177 14.43 22.91 -12.20
C GLU A 177 14.40 22.02 -10.94
N ILE A 178 13.87 20.81 -11.12
CA ILE A 178 13.69 19.83 -10.05
C ILE A 178 14.34 18.52 -10.46
N TRP A 179 15.10 17.90 -9.58
CA TRP A 179 15.59 16.52 -9.67
C TRP A 179 14.96 15.74 -8.54
N ALA A 180 14.10 14.79 -8.87
CA ALA A 180 13.35 14.06 -7.84
C ALA A 180 13.01 12.64 -8.28
N PRO A 181 13.05 11.68 -7.32
CA PRO A 181 12.59 10.31 -7.52
C PRO A 181 11.04 10.26 -7.39
N THR A 182 10.32 10.79 -8.37
CA THR A 182 8.85 10.94 -8.36
C THR A 182 8.13 9.93 -9.22
N GLN A 183 6.91 9.55 -8.81
CA GLN A 183 5.94 8.77 -9.58
C GLN A 183 4.87 9.66 -10.25
N ALA A 184 4.96 11.00 -10.10
CA ALA A 184 3.92 11.95 -10.50
C ALA A 184 4.48 13.19 -11.23
N GLN A 185 5.27 13.01 -12.29
CA GLN A 185 5.97 14.07 -13.01
C GLN A 185 5.05 15.19 -13.49
N GLY A 186 4.00 14.85 -14.26
CA GLY A 186 3.05 15.81 -14.80
C GLY A 186 2.28 16.59 -13.73
N PRO A 187 1.65 15.93 -12.75
CA PRO A 187 1.03 16.60 -11.62
C PRO A 187 1.98 17.50 -10.83
N THR A 188 3.22 17.06 -10.60
CA THR A 188 4.25 17.87 -9.94
C THR A 188 4.57 19.15 -10.72
N GLN A 189 4.74 19.03 -12.03
CA GLN A 189 5.01 20.17 -12.90
C GLN A 189 3.89 21.23 -12.80
N GLN A 190 2.65 20.78 -12.87
CA GLN A 190 1.48 21.68 -12.81
C GLN A 190 1.37 22.37 -11.44
N GLU A 191 1.50 21.61 -10.35
CA GLU A 191 1.38 22.15 -8.99
C GLU A 191 2.50 23.14 -8.66
N VAL A 192 3.75 22.82 -9.03
CA VAL A 192 4.89 23.75 -8.86
C VAL A 192 4.74 25.00 -9.71
N ALA A 193 4.28 24.88 -10.96
CA ALA A 193 4.02 26.03 -11.82
C ALA A 193 2.98 26.96 -11.17
N GLN A 194 1.87 26.41 -10.66
CA GLN A 194 0.86 27.19 -9.95
C GLN A 194 1.41 27.83 -8.67
N LEU A 195 2.19 27.09 -7.86
CA LEU A 195 2.81 27.56 -6.61
C LEU A 195 3.73 28.76 -6.83
N LEU A 196 4.48 28.75 -7.93
CA LEU A 196 5.49 29.78 -8.25
C LEU A 196 4.95 30.90 -9.14
N GLY A 197 3.73 30.78 -9.70
CA GLY A 197 3.19 31.71 -10.69
C GLY A 197 3.90 31.60 -12.05
N LEU A 198 4.45 30.43 -12.39
CA LEU A 198 5.13 30.13 -13.64
C LEU A 198 4.19 29.41 -14.62
N ARG A 199 4.55 29.41 -15.90
CA ARG A 199 3.91 28.50 -16.86
C ARG A 199 4.50 27.08 -16.71
N PRO A 200 3.74 26.00 -17.02
CA PRO A 200 4.25 24.63 -16.88
C PRO A 200 5.58 24.37 -17.61
N GLU A 201 5.80 25.00 -18.79
CA GLU A 201 7.03 24.84 -19.58
C GLU A 201 8.27 25.45 -18.90
N GLN A 202 8.07 26.32 -17.92
CA GLN A 202 9.12 26.92 -17.09
C GLN A 202 9.46 26.05 -15.88
N VAL A 203 8.79 24.90 -15.70
CA VAL A 203 9.09 23.91 -14.65
C VAL A 203 9.61 22.64 -15.30
N LYS A 204 10.87 22.32 -15.05
CA LYS A 204 11.53 21.11 -15.56
C LYS A 204 11.65 20.05 -14.47
N ILE A 205 11.15 18.86 -14.73
CA ILE A 205 11.27 17.71 -13.85
C ILE A 205 12.29 16.72 -14.43
N ASN A 206 13.43 16.61 -13.77
CA ASN A 206 14.45 15.61 -14.08
C ASN A 206 14.22 14.41 -13.16
N THR A 207 13.55 13.39 -13.69
CA THR A 207 13.23 12.17 -12.93
C THR A 207 14.48 11.31 -12.75
N THR A 208 14.83 10.99 -11.52
CA THR A 208 15.92 10.09 -11.17
C THR A 208 15.43 8.66 -10.99
N TYR A 209 16.34 7.69 -10.81
CA TYR A 209 15.96 6.43 -10.18
C TYR A 209 15.41 6.69 -8.79
N LEU A 210 14.59 5.76 -8.29
CA LEU A 210 14.02 5.83 -6.95
C LEU A 210 14.32 4.56 -6.16
N GLY A 211 14.69 4.74 -4.90
CA GLY A 211 15.01 3.67 -3.95
C GLY A 211 13.78 3.15 -3.22
N GLY A 212 12.76 2.75 -3.99
CA GLY A 212 11.43 2.39 -3.53
C GLY A 212 10.46 3.55 -3.66
N GLY A 213 9.21 3.21 -3.94
CA GLY A 213 8.12 4.18 -4.07
C GLY A 213 6.86 3.65 -3.40
N PHE A 214 6.36 2.53 -3.89
CA PHE A 214 5.19 1.81 -3.38
C PHE A 214 3.91 2.67 -3.29
N GLY A 215 3.88 3.83 -3.99
CA GLY A 215 2.84 4.84 -3.93
C GLY A 215 3.27 6.14 -3.24
N ARG A 216 4.22 6.12 -2.28
CA ARG A 216 4.67 7.29 -1.52
C ARG A 216 5.11 8.46 -2.40
N ARG A 217 5.82 8.16 -3.49
CA ARG A 217 6.37 9.17 -4.38
C ARG A 217 5.39 9.67 -5.43
N PHE A 218 4.13 9.24 -5.36
CA PHE A 218 3.02 9.90 -6.04
C PHE A 218 2.63 11.21 -5.33
N GLU A 219 2.86 11.29 -4.02
CA GLU A 219 2.72 12.52 -3.23
C GLU A 219 3.85 13.51 -3.56
N ARG A 220 3.57 14.79 -3.43
CA ARG A 220 4.45 15.86 -3.89
C ARG A 220 4.98 16.75 -2.77
N ASP A 221 4.60 16.46 -1.55
CA ASP A 221 4.93 17.21 -0.33
C ASP A 221 6.43 17.49 -0.19
N PHE A 222 7.28 16.47 -0.28
CA PHE A 222 8.74 16.58 -0.17
C PHE A 222 9.37 17.43 -1.30
N ILE A 223 8.75 17.41 -2.51
CA ILE A 223 9.19 18.24 -3.63
C ILE A 223 8.76 19.69 -3.40
N ILE A 224 7.51 19.92 -3.01
CA ILE A 224 6.97 21.25 -2.72
C ILE A 224 7.77 21.92 -1.61
N GLN A 225 8.07 21.22 -0.52
CA GLN A 225 8.95 21.72 0.55
C GLN A 225 10.33 22.13 0.01
N THR A 226 10.94 21.29 -0.82
CA THR A 226 12.25 21.58 -1.42
C THR A 226 12.21 22.82 -2.32
N VAL A 227 11.18 22.98 -3.13
CA VAL A 227 10.97 24.15 -3.99
C VAL A 227 10.78 25.42 -3.19
N LEU A 228 9.98 25.39 -2.12
CA LEU A 228 9.76 26.53 -1.23
C LEU A 228 11.04 26.95 -0.51
N VAL A 229 11.84 25.98 -0.05
CA VAL A 229 13.13 26.22 0.58
C VAL A 229 14.12 26.83 -0.42
N ALA A 230 14.25 26.27 -1.63
CA ALA A 230 15.13 26.77 -2.68
C ALA A 230 14.76 28.21 -3.10
N ARG A 231 13.46 28.52 -3.20
CA ARG A 231 12.96 29.87 -3.48
C ARG A 231 13.39 30.89 -2.41
N GLN A 232 13.31 30.51 -1.12
CA GLN A 232 13.68 31.42 -0.02
C GLN A 232 15.18 31.65 0.07
N VAL A 233 15.98 30.62 -0.22
CA VAL A 233 17.46 30.70 -0.18
C VAL A 233 18.04 31.41 -1.40
N GLY A 234 17.34 31.37 -2.54
CA GLY A 234 17.78 31.94 -3.80
C GLY A 234 18.91 31.17 -4.51
N GLY A 235 19.09 29.88 -4.18
CA GLY A 235 20.09 29.00 -4.76
C GLY A 235 19.63 27.55 -4.83
N PRO A 236 20.42 26.63 -5.45
CA PRO A 236 20.07 25.22 -5.51
C PRO A 236 20.09 24.60 -4.11
N VAL A 237 19.08 23.79 -3.82
CA VAL A 237 18.93 23.10 -2.53
C VAL A 237 18.60 21.64 -2.78
N LYS A 238 19.27 20.73 -2.06
CA LYS A 238 18.85 19.35 -1.84
C LYS A 238 18.30 19.22 -0.44
N LEU A 239 17.03 18.83 -0.32
CA LEU A 239 16.40 18.51 0.94
C LEU A 239 16.28 16.99 1.09
N ILE A 240 16.72 16.45 2.23
CA ILE A 240 16.68 15.01 2.53
C ILE A 240 15.97 14.86 3.87
N TRP A 241 14.88 14.09 3.88
CA TRP A 241 14.19 13.74 5.12
C TRP A 241 15.01 12.73 5.92
N ALA A 242 14.98 12.82 7.24
CA ALA A 242 15.44 11.74 8.09
C ALA A 242 14.47 10.55 7.98
N ARG A 243 14.90 9.34 8.36
CA ARG A 243 14.00 8.18 8.38
C ARG A 243 12.84 8.41 9.33
N GLU A 244 13.08 9.03 10.45
CA GLU A 244 12.08 9.38 11.44
C GLU A 244 11.01 10.30 10.84
N GLU A 245 11.44 11.31 10.09
CA GLU A 245 10.54 12.21 9.38
C GLU A 245 9.72 11.48 8.32
N ASP A 246 10.34 10.59 7.54
CA ASP A 246 9.72 9.83 6.47
C ASP A 246 8.62 8.88 6.97
N ILE A 247 8.83 8.21 8.11
CA ILE A 247 7.83 7.32 8.70
C ILE A 247 6.73 8.09 9.42
N GLN A 248 7.08 9.18 10.12
CA GLN A 248 6.12 9.95 10.93
C GLN A 248 5.25 10.92 10.12
N HIS A 249 5.64 11.24 8.87
CA HIS A 249 4.92 12.17 8.00
C HIS A 249 4.55 11.54 6.64
N ASP A 250 4.23 10.25 6.66
CA ASP A 250 3.78 9.53 5.47
C ASP A 250 2.30 9.83 5.15
N PHE A 251 1.87 9.49 3.93
CA PHE A 251 0.49 9.35 3.53
C PHE A 251 0.13 7.87 3.61
N TYR A 252 -0.34 7.44 4.74
CA TYR A 252 -0.46 6.03 5.09
C TYR A 252 -1.47 5.27 4.22
N ARG A 253 -1.27 3.94 4.10
CA ARG A 253 -2.38 3.07 3.71
C ARG A 253 -3.53 3.32 4.67
N PRO A 254 -4.77 3.53 4.19
CA PRO A 254 -5.89 3.80 5.07
C PRO A 254 -6.09 2.73 6.15
N VAL A 255 -6.32 3.18 7.38
CA VAL A 255 -6.94 2.37 8.42
C VAL A 255 -8.37 2.07 7.99
N SER A 256 -8.89 0.90 8.29
CA SER A 256 -10.26 0.58 7.90
C SER A 256 -10.86 -0.51 8.78
N THR A 257 -12.19 -0.52 8.85
CA THR A 257 -12.95 -1.64 9.43
C THR A 257 -14.07 -2.03 8.48
N ALA A 258 -14.42 -3.31 8.47
CA ALA A 258 -15.51 -3.80 7.65
C ALA A 258 -16.33 -4.84 8.41
N ARG A 259 -17.66 -4.72 8.34
CA ARG A 259 -18.59 -5.74 8.78
C ARG A 259 -19.10 -6.51 7.56
N LEU A 260 -18.84 -7.79 7.53
CA LEU A 260 -19.23 -8.70 6.47
C LEU A 260 -20.26 -9.68 7.00
N ARG A 261 -21.36 -9.84 6.26
CA ARG A 261 -22.44 -10.74 6.60
C ARG A 261 -22.87 -11.51 5.37
N ALA A 262 -23.03 -12.83 5.49
CA ALA A 262 -23.47 -13.67 4.40
C ALA A 262 -24.43 -14.76 4.87
N GLY A 263 -25.32 -15.17 3.97
CA GLY A 263 -26.26 -16.28 4.15
C GLY A 263 -25.82 -17.53 3.40
N LEU A 264 -25.94 -18.68 4.05
CA LEU A 264 -25.75 -20.00 3.46
C LEU A 264 -27.10 -20.74 3.40
N ASP A 265 -27.37 -21.46 2.29
CA ASP A 265 -28.50 -22.38 2.19
C ASP A 265 -28.18 -23.74 2.86
N ALA A 266 -29.11 -24.66 2.85
CA ALA A 266 -28.97 -25.99 3.42
C ALA A 266 -27.88 -26.86 2.76
N ALA A 267 -27.48 -26.52 1.52
CA ALA A 267 -26.36 -27.15 0.81
C ALA A 267 -25.01 -26.44 1.03
N GLY A 268 -24.99 -25.41 1.87
CA GLY A 268 -23.78 -24.63 2.15
C GLY A 268 -23.38 -23.65 1.03
N ARG A 269 -24.31 -23.32 0.11
CA ARG A 269 -24.05 -22.35 -0.96
C ARG A 269 -24.33 -20.94 -0.46
N VAL A 270 -23.50 -19.96 -0.87
CA VAL A 270 -23.69 -18.55 -0.54
C VAL A 270 -24.88 -18.00 -1.32
N THR A 271 -25.90 -17.52 -0.61
CA THR A 271 -27.14 -16.99 -1.21
C THR A 271 -27.19 -15.46 -1.19
N ALA A 272 -26.59 -14.85 -0.18
CA ALA A 272 -26.55 -13.40 -0.06
C ALA A 272 -25.30 -12.94 0.68
N TRP A 273 -24.91 -11.67 0.46
CA TRP A 273 -24.01 -10.96 1.36
C TRP A 273 -24.39 -9.47 1.52
N ASP A 274 -24.03 -8.92 2.68
CA ASP A 274 -24.21 -7.52 3.02
C ASP A 274 -22.92 -7.02 3.70
N PHE A 275 -22.13 -6.22 2.98
CA PHE A 275 -20.83 -5.72 3.43
C PHE A 275 -20.91 -4.23 3.69
N LYS A 276 -20.37 -3.80 4.83
CA LYS A 276 -20.24 -2.38 5.18
C LYS A 276 -18.79 -2.07 5.53
N ILE A 277 -18.18 -1.19 4.75
CA ILE A 277 -16.77 -0.78 4.87
C ILE A 277 -16.74 0.65 5.39
N VAL A 278 -15.95 0.90 6.43
CA VAL A 278 -15.73 2.24 7.03
C VAL A 278 -14.24 2.56 6.94
N ALA A 279 -13.91 3.63 6.22
CA ALA A 279 -12.51 4.02 5.99
C ALA A 279 -12.39 5.49 5.59
N PRO A 280 -11.23 6.15 5.80
CA PRO A 280 -10.92 7.41 5.17
C PRO A 280 -10.70 7.23 3.65
N SER A 281 -10.85 8.32 2.91
CA SER A 281 -10.76 8.32 1.44
C SER A 281 -9.42 8.88 0.97
N ILE A 282 -8.75 8.14 0.10
CA ILE A 282 -7.58 8.62 -0.65
C ILE A 282 -8.01 9.63 -1.71
N MET A 283 -9.08 9.32 -2.45
CA MET A 283 -9.51 10.08 -3.62
C MET A 283 -10.05 11.46 -3.25
N THR A 284 -10.68 11.64 -2.09
CA THR A 284 -11.18 12.95 -1.65
C THR A 284 -10.08 14.01 -1.66
N ARG A 285 -8.84 13.64 -1.32
CA ARG A 285 -7.68 14.53 -1.36
C ARG A 285 -6.94 14.48 -2.70
N ALA A 286 -6.64 13.29 -3.19
CA ALA A 286 -5.74 13.12 -4.34
C ALA A 286 -6.41 13.38 -5.68
N LEU A 287 -7.66 12.96 -5.87
CA LEU A 287 -8.42 13.02 -7.13
C LEU A 287 -9.93 13.19 -6.83
N PRO A 288 -10.36 14.32 -6.25
CA PRO A 288 -11.74 14.51 -5.74
C PRO A 288 -12.82 14.30 -6.81
N GLN A 289 -12.51 14.55 -8.07
CA GLN A 289 -13.41 14.33 -9.21
C GLN A 289 -13.75 12.83 -9.42
N ARG A 290 -13.01 11.91 -8.82
CA ARG A 290 -13.28 10.46 -8.87
C ARG A 290 -14.24 10.00 -7.78
N VAL A 291 -14.44 10.78 -6.73
CA VAL A 291 -15.44 10.49 -5.71
C VAL A 291 -16.82 10.84 -6.26
N LYS A 292 -17.68 9.85 -6.38
CA LYS A 292 -19.04 10.03 -6.91
C LYS A 292 -20.05 9.46 -5.93
N ASN A 293 -21.12 10.21 -5.68
CA ASN A 293 -22.20 9.80 -4.77
C ASN A 293 -21.69 9.37 -3.37
N GLY A 294 -20.62 10.02 -2.86
CA GLY A 294 -20.01 9.66 -1.58
C GLY A 294 -19.12 8.43 -1.59
N ILE A 295 -18.87 7.84 -2.75
CA ILE A 295 -18.05 6.62 -2.89
C ILE A 295 -16.67 6.98 -3.40
N ASP A 296 -15.65 6.63 -2.63
CA ASP A 296 -14.28 6.50 -3.10
C ASP A 296 -14.12 5.11 -3.76
N PRO A 297 -13.92 5.03 -5.10
CA PRO A 297 -13.80 3.75 -5.76
C PRO A 297 -12.62 2.91 -5.23
N SER A 298 -11.55 3.55 -4.77
CA SER A 298 -10.40 2.84 -4.21
C SER A 298 -10.71 2.16 -2.86
N SER A 299 -11.72 2.61 -2.12
CA SER A 299 -12.10 2.01 -0.84
C SER A 299 -12.97 0.75 -0.97
N VAL A 300 -13.52 0.49 -2.15
CA VAL A 300 -14.43 -0.64 -2.43
C VAL A 300 -13.91 -1.58 -3.52
N GLU A 301 -12.73 -1.31 -4.09
CA GLU A 301 -12.07 -2.23 -5.04
C GLU A 301 -12.00 -3.65 -4.47
N GLY A 302 -12.17 -4.65 -5.33
CA GLY A 302 -12.11 -6.06 -4.95
C GLY A 302 -13.32 -6.59 -4.18
N THR A 303 -14.21 -5.70 -3.64
CA THR A 303 -15.52 -6.10 -3.12
C THR A 303 -16.60 -5.91 -4.17
N VAL A 304 -16.65 -4.72 -4.79
CA VAL A 304 -17.55 -4.46 -5.93
C VAL A 304 -17.10 -5.29 -7.12
N GLY A 305 -18.05 -6.00 -7.74
CA GLY A 305 -17.78 -6.88 -8.87
C GLY A 305 -16.92 -8.10 -8.51
N SER A 306 -16.90 -8.53 -7.25
CA SER A 306 -16.18 -9.74 -6.82
C SER A 306 -16.60 -10.98 -7.62
N PRO A 307 -15.66 -11.84 -8.06
CA PRO A 307 -15.97 -13.06 -8.79
C PRO A 307 -16.74 -14.09 -7.95
N TYR A 308 -16.76 -13.94 -6.63
CA TYR A 308 -17.49 -14.79 -5.69
C TYR A 308 -18.91 -14.30 -5.39
N ALA A 309 -19.29 -13.13 -5.94
CA ALA A 309 -20.50 -12.44 -5.53
C ALA A 309 -21.77 -13.28 -5.74
N PRO A 310 -22.60 -13.48 -4.69
CA PRO A 310 -23.89 -14.12 -4.82
C PRO A 310 -24.88 -13.21 -5.57
N PRO A 311 -26.02 -13.78 -6.05
CA PRO A 311 -27.02 -13.00 -6.78
C PRO A 311 -27.63 -11.87 -5.93
N ASP A 312 -27.81 -12.08 -4.63
CA ASP A 312 -28.36 -11.09 -3.69
C ASP A 312 -27.22 -10.47 -2.88
N ARG A 313 -26.88 -9.19 -3.16
CA ARG A 313 -25.74 -8.55 -2.49
C ARG A 313 -25.90 -7.05 -2.30
N ARG A 314 -25.30 -6.55 -1.24
CA ARG A 314 -25.15 -5.12 -0.97
C ARG A 314 -23.75 -4.81 -0.45
N ILE A 315 -23.16 -3.75 -0.96
CA ILE A 315 -21.89 -3.20 -0.49
C ILE A 315 -22.10 -1.72 -0.19
N VAL A 316 -21.81 -1.33 1.05
CA VAL A 316 -21.95 0.03 1.56
C VAL A 316 -20.58 0.56 1.98
N TYR A 317 -20.29 1.79 1.62
CA TYR A 317 -19.10 2.52 2.05
C TYR A 317 -19.50 3.71 2.93
N VAL A 318 -18.83 3.83 4.06
CA VAL A 318 -18.92 4.99 4.96
C VAL A 318 -17.57 5.70 4.94
N LEU A 319 -17.56 6.89 4.37
CA LEU A 319 -16.38 7.76 4.39
C LEU A 319 -16.21 8.34 5.80
N LYS A 320 -15.06 8.08 6.42
CA LYS A 320 -14.74 8.58 7.76
C LYS A 320 -13.40 9.29 7.75
N ASP A 321 -13.41 10.61 7.77
CA ASP A 321 -12.18 11.38 7.97
C ASP A 321 -11.73 11.23 9.43
N VAL A 322 -10.51 10.77 9.60
CA VAL A 322 -9.90 10.51 10.92
C VAL A 322 -8.76 11.48 11.23
N GLY A 323 -8.58 12.54 10.42
CA GLY A 323 -7.58 13.58 10.64
C GLY A 323 -6.13 13.17 10.35
N VAL A 324 -5.89 11.98 9.77
CA VAL A 324 -4.58 11.46 9.39
C VAL A 324 -4.48 11.35 7.88
N PRO A 325 -3.43 11.89 7.24
CA PRO A 325 -3.26 11.80 5.79
C PRO A 325 -3.17 10.35 5.31
N VAL A 326 -3.92 10.02 4.24
CA VAL A 326 -3.89 8.70 3.60
C VAL A 326 -3.54 8.82 2.13
N GLY A 327 -2.86 7.81 1.60
CA GLY A 327 -2.36 7.79 0.21
C GLY A 327 -2.35 6.41 -0.42
N PHE A 328 -1.80 6.35 -1.63
CA PHE A 328 -1.71 5.14 -2.44
C PHE A 328 -0.60 4.23 -1.93
N TRP A 329 -0.93 3.26 -1.12
CA TRP A 329 -0.02 2.19 -0.75
C TRP A 329 -0.17 1.02 -1.74
N ARG A 330 0.90 0.31 -2.06
CA ARG A 330 0.94 -0.75 -3.09
C ARG A 330 -0.31 -1.63 -3.08
N SER A 331 -1.02 -1.68 -4.21
CA SER A 331 -2.34 -2.30 -4.45
C SER A 331 -3.55 -1.53 -3.93
N VAL A 332 -3.36 -0.34 -3.37
CA VAL A 332 -4.43 0.57 -2.97
C VAL A 332 -5.49 -0.14 -2.11
N GLY A 333 -6.77 0.01 -2.42
CA GLY A 333 -7.87 -0.64 -1.71
C GLY A 333 -7.84 -2.16 -1.78
N ASN A 334 -7.29 -2.73 -2.86
CA ASN A 334 -7.15 -4.18 -2.99
C ASN A 334 -6.28 -4.79 -1.87
N SER A 335 -5.30 -4.06 -1.33
CA SER A 335 -4.49 -4.50 -0.18
C SER A 335 -5.27 -4.60 1.13
N ILE A 336 -6.45 -3.99 1.17
CA ILE A 336 -7.38 -3.98 2.31
C ILE A 336 -8.48 -5.02 2.08
N THR A 337 -9.22 -4.88 1.00
CA THR A 337 -10.43 -5.65 0.72
C THR A 337 -10.16 -7.14 0.46
N SER A 338 -8.97 -7.47 -0.07
CA SER A 338 -8.54 -8.86 -0.23
C SER A 338 -8.50 -9.60 1.13
N PHE A 339 -7.98 -8.96 2.18
CA PHE A 339 -7.96 -9.56 3.51
C PHE A 339 -9.37 -9.81 4.04
N TYR A 340 -10.28 -8.88 3.80
CA TYR A 340 -11.67 -9.02 4.21
C TYR A 340 -12.40 -10.13 3.45
N VAL A 341 -12.38 -10.06 2.11
CA VAL A 341 -13.14 -10.99 1.27
C VAL A 341 -12.59 -12.40 1.40
N GLU A 342 -11.28 -12.59 1.28
CA GLU A 342 -10.67 -13.91 1.26
C GLU A 342 -10.65 -14.59 2.64
N GLY A 343 -10.51 -13.80 3.71
CA GLY A 343 -10.69 -14.30 5.07
C GLY A 343 -12.14 -14.75 5.30
N PHE A 344 -13.10 -13.91 4.88
CA PHE A 344 -14.50 -14.22 5.07
C PHE A 344 -15.00 -15.40 4.20
N ILE A 345 -14.53 -15.53 2.95
CA ILE A 345 -14.82 -16.70 2.11
C ILE A 345 -14.30 -17.99 2.76
N ASP A 346 -13.15 -17.93 3.43
CA ASP A 346 -12.62 -19.08 4.17
C ASP A 346 -13.48 -19.43 5.40
N GLU A 347 -14.03 -18.44 6.09
CA GLU A 347 -14.99 -18.65 7.17
C GLU A 347 -16.30 -19.28 6.69
N LEU A 348 -16.78 -18.85 5.52
CA LEU A 348 -17.97 -19.44 4.89
C LEU A 348 -17.72 -20.90 4.49
N ALA A 349 -16.55 -21.21 3.92
CA ALA A 349 -16.17 -22.59 3.60
C ALA A 349 -16.17 -23.47 4.85
N TYR A 350 -15.55 -23.02 5.93
CA TYR A 350 -15.56 -23.73 7.21
C TYR A 350 -16.98 -23.89 7.77
N SER A 351 -17.77 -22.82 7.72
CA SER A 351 -19.16 -22.83 8.19
C SER A 351 -20.07 -23.77 7.38
N ALA A 352 -19.74 -24.01 6.12
CA ALA A 352 -20.39 -24.97 5.23
C ALA A 352 -19.83 -26.40 5.36
N GLY A 353 -18.78 -26.62 6.19
CA GLY A 353 -18.11 -27.91 6.30
C GLY A 353 -17.38 -28.34 5.02
N GLN A 354 -16.93 -27.38 4.21
CA GLN A 354 -16.29 -27.63 2.92
C GLN A 354 -14.80 -27.26 2.95
N ASP A 355 -14.01 -27.97 2.13
CA ASP A 355 -12.62 -27.62 1.87
C ASP A 355 -12.54 -26.20 1.26
N PRO A 356 -11.66 -25.30 1.75
CA PRO A 356 -11.62 -23.90 1.33
C PRO A 356 -11.23 -23.70 -0.15
N TYR A 357 -10.44 -24.61 -0.75
CA TYR A 357 -10.14 -24.59 -2.18
C TYR A 357 -11.37 -25.02 -2.99
N LEU A 358 -12.01 -26.13 -2.62
CA LEU A 358 -13.19 -26.65 -3.33
C LEU A 358 -14.37 -25.68 -3.23
N PHE A 359 -14.54 -25.02 -2.09
CA PHE A 359 -15.56 -23.99 -1.90
C PHE A 359 -15.35 -22.82 -2.86
N ARG A 360 -14.14 -22.23 -2.90
CA ARG A 360 -13.81 -21.15 -3.85
C ARG A 360 -14.00 -21.59 -5.30
N ARG A 361 -13.55 -22.80 -5.63
CA ARG A 361 -13.71 -23.39 -6.97
C ARG A 361 -15.18 -23.50 -7.39
N SER A 362 -16.07 -23.84 -6.47
CA SER A 362 -17.51 -23.92 -6.73
C SER A 362 -18.13 -22.54 -7.02
N LEU A 363 -17.69 -21.50 -6.31
CA LEU A 363 -18.14 -20.12 -6.54
C LEU A 363 -17.66 -19.55 -7.88
N LEU A 364 -16.63 -20.14 -8.49
CA LEU A 364 -16.02 -19.70 -9.74
C LEU A 364 -16.48 -20.51 -10.96
N ALA A 365 -17.62 -21.18 -10.89
CA ALA A 365 -18.10 -22.04 -11.99
C ALA A 365 -18.17 -21.29 -13.34
N ASP A 366 -18.65 -20.06 -13.32
CA ASP A 366 -18.81 -19.19 -14.50
C ASP A 366 -17.64 -18.21 -14.71
N GLN A 367 -16.52 -18.42 -14.00
CA GLN A 367 -15.33 -17.55 -14.02
C GLN A 367 -14.06 -18.33 -14.44
N PRO A 368 -13.93 -18.74 -15.71
CA PRO A 368 -12.90 -19.72 -16.13
C PRO A 368 -11.48 -19.23 -15.89
N ARG A 369 -11.17 -17.93 -16.05
CA ARG A 369 -9.84 -17.38 -15.79
C ARG A 369 -9.48 -17.46 -14.31
N HIS A 370 -10.38 -17.01 -13.43
CA HIS A 370 -10.20 -17.07 -11.98
C HIS A 370 -10.02 -18.51 -11.49
N ARG A 371 -10.86 -19.40 -12.00
CA ARG A 371 -10.80 -20.82 -11.68
C ARG A 371 -9.47 -21.45 -12.10
N ALA A 372 -8.96 -21.14 -13.29
CA ALA A 372 -7.68 -21.64 -13.78
C ALA A 372 -6.50 -21.18 -12.89
N VAL A 373 -6.52 -19.92 -12.42
CA VAL A 373 -5.50 -19.37 -11.52
C VAL A 373 -5.56 -20.06 -10.15
N LEU A 374 -6.76 -20.23 -9.59
CA LEU A 374 -6.95 -20.92 -8.32
C LEU A 374 -6.48 -22.40 -8.40
N GLU A 375 -6.90 -23.12 -9.44
CA GLU A 375 -6.52 -24.52 -9.66
C GLU A 375 -5.01 -24.69 -9.86
N ARG A 376 -4.35 -23.74 -10.54
CA ARG A 376 -2.90 -23.74 -10.73
C ARG A 376 -2.16 -23.57 -9.40
N ALA A 377 -2.54 -22.61 -8.56
CA ALA A 377 -1.92 -22.40 -7.26
C ALA A 377 -2.10 -23.63 -6.34
N ALA A 378 -3.30 -24.19 -6.30
CA ALA A 378 -3.59 -25.41 -5.55
C ALA A 378 -2.76 -26.61 -6.04
N THR A 379 -2.58 -26.75 -7.36
CA THR A 379 -1.75 -27.80 -7.95
C THR A 379 -0.28 -27.65 -7.58
N MET A 380 0.26 -26.42 -7.65
CA MET A 380 1.67 -26.14 -7.26
C MET A 380 1.93 -26.48 -5.80
N ALA A 381 0.96 -26.20 -4.93
CA ALA A 381 1.04 -26.50 -3.51
C ALA A 381 0.73 -27.96 -3.15
N ASN A 382 0.41 -28.82 -4.12
CA ASN A 382 -0.10 -30.19 -3.89
C ASN A 382 -1.27 -30.20 -2.89
N TRP A 383 -2.27 -29.32 -3.09
CA TRP A 383 -3.38 -29.11 -2.12
C TRP A 383 -4.11 -30.40 -1.74
N ASN A 384 -4.29 -31.33 -2.68
CA ASN A 384 -4.98 -32.60 -2.47
C ASN A 384 -4.17 -33.61 -1.62
N GLN A 385 -2.95 -33.30 -1.25
CA GLN A 385 -2.12 -34.14 -0.37
C GLN A 385 -1.99 -33.43 1.00
N PRO A 386 -1.97 -34.16 2.11
CA PRO A 386 -1.70 -33.55 3.40
C PRO A 386 -0.35 -32.84 3.39
N PRO A 387 -0.22 -31.67 4.02
CA PRO A 387 1.07 -31.02 4.17
C PRO A 387 2.02 -31.86 5.04
N PRO A 388 3.34 -31.58 5.04
CA PRO A 388 4.27 -32.19 5.99
C PRO A 388 3.78 -32.05 7.43
N ALA A 389 4.19 -32.96 8.31
CA ALA A 389 3.82 -32.90 9.71
C ALA A 389 4.24 -31.55 10.34
N GLY A 390 3.34 -30.90 11.09
CA GLY A 390 3.56 -29.58 11.66
C GLY A 390 3.41 -28.40 10.68
N HIS A 391 3.12 -28.66 9.41
CA HIS A 391 2.85 -27.63 8.42
C HIS A 391 1.36 -27.50 8.13
N PHE A 392 0.93 -26.29 7.76
CA PHE A 392 -0.46 -25.95 7.48
C PHE A 392 -0.52 -25.03 6.25
N ARG A 393 -1.62 -25.09 5.51
CA ARG A 393 -1.79 -24.29 4.27
C ARG A 393 -3.04 -23.44 4.33
N GLY A 394 -2.93 -22.24 3.74
CA GLY A 394 -4.06 -21.37 3.48
C GLY A 394 -4.00 -20.88 2.04
N ILE A 395 -5.16 -20.68 1.44
CA ILE A 395 -5.31 -20.25 0.05
C ILE A 395 -6.10 -18.94 -0.02
N ALA A 396 -5.70 -18.06 -0.93
CA ALA A 396 -6.42 -16.84 -1.26
C ALA A 396 -6.22 -16.48 -2.73
N MET A 397 -7.18 -15.78 -3.32
CA MET A 397 -7.14 -15.30 -4.71
C MET A 397 -7.69 -13.88 -4.78
N HIS A 398 -7.06 -13.03 -5.60
CA HIS A 398 -7.57 -11.68 -5.80
C HIS A 398 -7.36 -11.22 -7.24
N GLN A 399 -8.34 -10.43 -7.74
CA GLN A 399 -8.23 -9.74 -9.03
C GLN A 399 -7.98 -8.26 -8.79
N SER A 400 -6.94 -7.71 -9.41
CA SER A 400 -6.65 -6.28 -9.39
C SER A 400 -5.90 -5.86 -10.66
N PHE A 401 -6.12 -4.64 -11.10
CA PHE A 401 -5.43 -4.03 -12.27
C PHE A 401 -5.49 -4.87 -13.56
N GLY A 402 -6.56 -5.65 -13.74
CA GLY A 402 -6.74 -6.53 -14.91
C GLY A 402 -6.00 -7.87 -14.82
N SER A 403 -5.31 -8.14 -13.72
CA SER A 403 -4.61 -9.39 -13.43
C SER A 403 -5.27 -10.16 -12.31
N ILE A 404 -5.15 -11.49 -12.32
CA ILE A 404 -5.69 -12.40 -11.32
C ILE A 404 -4.52 -13.15 -10.68
N VAL A 405 -4.46 -13.17 -9.35
CA VAL A 405 -3.39 -13.84 -8.60
C VAL A 405 -4.00 -14.73 -7.52
N ALA A 406 -3.59 -15.99 -7.46
CA ALA A 406 -3.88 -16.89 -6.36
C ALA A 406 -2.57 -17.32 -5.67
N GLN A 407 -2.61 -17.40 -4.35
CA GLN A 407 -1.47 -17.79 -3.53
C GLN A 407 -1.88 -18.85 -2.52
N VAL A 408 -1.02 -19.85 -2.35
CA VAL A 408 -1.09 -20.79 -1.24
C VAL A 408 0.11 -20.54 -0.36
N ALA A 409 -0.13 -20.14 0.88
CA ALA A 409 0.90 -19.99 1.90
C ALA A 409 0.98 -21.28 2.73
N GLU A 410 2.19 -21.82 2.89
CA GLU A 410 2.49 -22.93 3.81
C GLU A 410 3.26 -22.37 5.00
N ILE A 411 2.75 -22.62 6.20
CA ILE A 411 3.30 -22.16 7.47
C ILE A 411 3.65 -23.34 8.36
N SER A 412 4.51 -23.10 9.35
CA SER A 412 4.68 -23.93 10.53
C SER A 412 4.55 -23.08 11.79
N ILE A 413 4.11 -23.71 12.91
CA ILE A 413 4.04 -23.08 14.23
C ILE A 413 4.81 -23.97 15.19
N GLU A 414 5.93 -23.47 15.71
CA GLU A 414 6.77 -24.15 16.68
C GLU A 414 6.99 -23.23 17.89
N ASN A 415 6.69 -23.71 19.10
CA ASN A 415 6.85 -22.93 20.34
C ASN A 415 6.19 -21.53 20.26
N GLU A 416 4.96 -21.47 19.73
CA GLU A 416 4.22 -20.21 19.45
C GLU A 416 4.88 -19.31 18.39
N GLY A 417 5.95 -19.76 17.74
CA GLY A 417 6.62 -19.09 16.65
C GLY A 417 5.99 -19.43 15.29
N LEU A 418 5.44 -18.45 14.61
CA LEU A 418 4.93 -18.55 13.24
C LEU A 418 6.08 -18.37 12.24
N ARG A 419 6.24 -19.31 11.34
CA ARG A 419 7.11 -19.20 10.18
C ARG A 419 6.33 -19.43 8.89
N VAL A 420 6.50 -18.53 7.91
CA VAL A 420 6.02 -18.76 6.54
C VAL A 420 7.12 -19.44 5.76
N ASN A 421 6.91 -20.71 5.41
CA ASN A 421 7.95 -21.55 4.81
C ASN A 421 7.98 -21.43 3.29
N ARG A 422 6.78 -21.38 2.68
CA ARG A 422 6.62 -21.41 1.22
C ARG A 422 5.39 -20.64 0.78
N VAL A 423 5.48 -20.03 -0.41
CA VAL A 423 4.34 -19.43 -1.11
C VAL A 423 4.34 -19.91 -2.55
N ASP A 424 3.28 -20.59 -2.96
CA ASP A 424 3.02 -20.97 -4.34
C ASP A 424 2.05 -19.96 -4.96
N CYS A 425 2.52 -19.25 -5.98
CA CYS A 425 1.80 -18.15 -6.62
C CYS A 425 1.49 -18.48 -8.07
N ALA A 426 0.22 -18.43 -8.44
CA ALA A 426 -0.22 -18.47 -9.83
C ALA A 426 -0.74 -17.09 -10.25
N VAL A 427 -0.39 -16.65 -11.47
CA VAL A 427 -0.81 -15.36 -12.01
C VAL A 427 -1.27 -15.47 -13.46
N ASP A 428 -2.44 -14.88 -13.75
CA ASP A 428 -2.91 -14.55 -15.09
C ASP A 428 -2.90 -13.03 -15.25
N CYS A 429 -1.95 -12.52 -16.00
CA CYS A 429 -1.85 -11.11 -16.36
C CYS A 429 -2.19 -10.85 -17.85
N GLY A 430 -2.95 -11.76 -18.48
CA GLY A 430 -3.14 -11.74 -19.92
C GLY A 430 -1.82 -12.06 -20.64
N VAL A 431 -1.40 -11.17 -21.52
CA VAL A 431 -0.10 -11.32 -22.20
C VAL A 431 1.05 -10.91 -21.26
N ALA A 432 1.89 -11.86 -20.89
CA ALA A 432 3.12 -11.57 -20.15
C ALA A 432 4.17 -10.93 -21.08
N ILE A 433 4.34 -9.62 -21.00
CA ILE A 433 5.28 -8.87 -21.86
C ILE A 433 6.72 -9.32 -21.62
N ASN A 434 7.12 -9.44 -20.36
CA ASN A 434 8.40 -9.99 -19.94
C ASN A 434 8.19 -10.93 -18.74
N PRO A 435 8.21 -12.25 -18.94
CA PRO A 435 7.98 -13.22 -17.88
C PRO A 435 8.90 -13.07 -16.67
N SER A 436 10.18 -12.74 -16.87
CA SER A 436 11.12 -12.52 -15.75
C SER A 436 10.71 -11.34 -14.88
N THR A 437 10.18 -10.26 -15.48
CA THR A 437 9.67 -9.11 -14.73
C THR A 437 8.38 -9.48 -13.99
N VAL A 438 7.50 -10.29 -14.59
CA VAL A 438 6.29 -10.78 -13.91
C VAL A 438 6.66 -11.56 -12.65
N VAL A 439 7.60 -12.51 -12.75
CA VAL A 439 8.08 -13.29 -11.59
C VAL A 439 8.63 -12.36 -10.51
N ALA A 440 9.54 -11.44 -10.87
CA ALA A 440 10.15 -10.50 -9.91
C ALA A 440 9.11 -9.60 -9.22
N GLN A 441 8.05 -9.18 -9.91
CA GLN A 441 6.97 -8.39 -9.32
C GLN A 441 6.09 -9.21 -8.39
N MET A 442 5.83 -10.49 -8.69
CA MET A 442 5.11 -11.37 -7.78
C MET A 442 5.91 -11.62 -6.51
N GLU A 443 7.19 -11.98 -6.61
CA GLU A 443 8.08 -12.18 -5.46
C GLU A 443 8.15 -10.92 -4.59
N SER A 444 8.39 -9.76 -5.20
CA SER A 444 8.42 -8.47 -4.50
C SER A 444 7.08 -8.13 -3.85
N GLY A 445 5.96 -8.33 -4.55
CA GLY A 445 4.62 -8.07 -4.02
C GLY A 445 4.28 -8.94 -2.81
N ILE A 446 4.63 -10.23 -2.88
CA ILE A 446 4.44 -11.19 -1.78
C ILE A 446 5.25 -10.77 -0.55
N VAL A 447 6.55 -10.48 -0.70
CA VAL A 447 7.41 -10.08 0.43
C VAL A 447 6.95 -8.77 1.06
N TYR A 448 6.56 -7.79 0.24
CA TYR A 448 6.06 -6.50 0.73
C TYR A 448 4.72 -6.65 1.48
N GLY A 449 3.79 -7.42 0.93
CA GLY A 449 2.52 -7.73 1.58
C GLY A 449 2.68 -8.59 2.84
N LEU A 450 3.63 -9.52 2.83
CA LEU A 450 3.93 -10.37 3.98
C LEU A 450 4.52 -9.56 5.13
N THR A 451 5.44 -8.62 4.85
CA THR A 451 5.94 -7.66 5.85
C THR A 451 4.78 -6.94 6.54
N ALA A 452 3.85 -6.41 5.76
CA ALA A 452 2.68 -5.70 6.27
C ALA A 452 1.76 -6.63 7.10
N ALA A 453 1.53 -7.86 6.64
CA ALA A 453 0.70 -8.84 7.33
C ALA A 453 1.28 -9.28 8.68
N LEU A 454 2.59 -9.45 8.75
CA LEU A 454 3.27 -9.95 9.94
C LEU A 454 3.51 -8.85 10.98
N TYR A 455 3.95 -7.65 10.55
CA TYR A 455 4.50 -6.63 11.44
C TYR A 455 3.89 -5.24 11.29
N GLY A 456 3.37 -4.90 10.09
CA GLY A 456 3.07 -3.52 9.72
C GLY A 456 1.93 -2.91 10.53
N GLU A 457 2.23 -1.84 11.25
CA GLU A 457 1.25 -0.99 11.94
C GLU A 457 1.84 0.38 12.24
N ILE A 458 1.04 1.42 12.01
CA ILE A 458 1.29 2.77 12.49
C ILE A 458 0.22 3.10 13.55
N THR A 459 0.68 3.53 14.72
CA THR A 459 -0.15 3.95 15.85
C THR A 459 0.10 5.41 16.19
N LEU A 460 -0.94 6.04 16.73
CA LEU A 460 -0.88 7.42 17.17
C LEU A 460 -1.16 7.53 18.67
N ARG A 461 -0.43 8.43 19.32
CA ARG A 461 -0.66 8.85 20.69
C ARG A 461 -0.53 10.36 20.81
N ARG A 462 -1.58 11.03 21.32
CA ARG A 462 -1.62 12.49 21.43
C ARG A 462 -1.25 13.20 20.12
N GLY A 463 -1.86 12.77 19.03
CA GLY A 463 -1.68 13.33 17.69
C GLY A 463 -0.36 12.97 17.01
N ARG A 464 0.53 12.26 17.65
CA ARG A 464 1.88 11.89 17.16
C ARG A 464 1.96 10.44 16.78
N VAL A 465 2.62 10.16 15.67
CA VAL A 465 2.96 8.80 15.25
C VAL A 465 4.04 8.24 16.19
N GLU A 466 3.81 7.02 16.68
CA GLU A 466 4.73 6.38 17.64
C GLU A 466 5.92 5.69 16.94
N GLN A 467 5.72 5.17 15.73
CA GLN A 467 6.79 4.52 14.96
C GLN A 467 7.70 5.58 14.34
N THR A 468 8.99 5.37 14.44
CA THR A 468 9.98 6.34 13.96
C THR A 468 10.96 5.74 12.95
N ASN A 469 11.42 4.51 13.17
CA ASN A 469 12.43 3.88 12.34
C ASN A 469 12.19 2.36 12.29
N PHE A 470 13.06 1.58 11.67
CA PHE A 470 12.91 0.14 11.48
C PHE A 470 13.00 -0.69 12.76
N ASP A 471 13.43 -0.11 13.86
CA ASP A 471 13.36 -0.70 15.20
C ASP A 471 11.93 -0.68 15.78
N THR A 472 11.14 0.34 15.42
CA THR A 472 9.74 0.50 15.84
C THR A 472 8.73 0.19 14.74
N TYR A 473 9.17 0.10 13.48
CA TYR A 473 8.42 -0.35 12.32
C TYR A 473 9.16 -1.51 11.65
N PRO A 474 9.07 -2.74 12.19
CA PRO A 474 9.86 -3.88 11.73
C PRO A 474 9.54 -4.28 10.29
N MET A 475 10.56 -4.73 9.58
CA MET A 475 10.47 -5.26 8.22
C MET A 475 10.85 -6.74 8.22
N LEU A 476 10.34 -7.50 7.26
CA LEU A 476 10.74 -8.89 7.05
C LEU A 476 12.24 -8.97 6.71
N HIS A 477 12.98 -9.75 7.47
CA HIS A 477 14.40 -9.99 7.21
C HIS A 477 14.61 -11.10 6.17
N LEU A 478 15.75 -11.07 5.48
CA LEU A 478 16.09 -12.07 4.46
C LEU A 478 16.03 -13.52 4.98
N ALA A 479 16.40 -13.74 6.25
CA ALA A 479 16.34 -15.05 6.90
C ALA A 479 14.90 -15.57 7.11
N GLN A 480 13.92 -14.68 7.14
CA GLN A 480 12.50 -14.99 7.31
C GLN A 480 11.76 -15.13 5.96
N MET A 481 12.45 -14.83 4.85
CA MET A 481 11.83 -14.87 3.53
C MET A 481 11.42 -16.30 3.15
N PRO A 482 10.14 -16.54 2.79
CA PRO A 482 9.69 -17.85 2.36
C PRO A 482 10.28 -18.24 0.99
N LYS A 483 10.29 -19.53 0.69
CA LYS A 483 10.52 -19.97 -0.67
C LYS A 483 9.31 -19.62 -1.54
N ILE A 484 9.49 -18.77 -2.53
CA ILE A 484 8.42 -18.34 -3.44
C ILE A 484 8.57 -19.06 -4.77
N SER A 485 7.47 -19.63 -5.28
CA SER A 485 7.39 -20.24 -6.61
C SER A 485 6.27 -19.55 -7.39
N VAL A 486 6.57 -19.09 -8.60
CA VAL A 486 5.61 -18.35 -9.44
C VAL A 486 5.32 -19.13 -10.73
N SER A 487 4.04 -19.30 -11.06
CA SER A 487 3.59 -19.85 -12.34
C SER A 487 2.74 -18.83 -13.07
N ILE A 488 3.15 -18.46 -14.27
CA ILE A 488 2.41 -17.58 -15.16
C ILE A 488 1.46 -18.44 -16.00
N ILE A 489 0.17 -18.07 -16.00
CA ILE A 489 -0.81 -18.66 -16.91
C ILE A 489 -0.83 -17.78 -18.16
N GLU A 490 -0.53 -18.38 -19.30
CA GLU A 490 -0.56 -17.64 -20.56
C GLU A 490 -2.00 -17.36 -21.00
N GLY A 491 -2.36 -16.09 -21.06
CA GLY A 491 -3.62 -15.59 -21.55
C GLY A 491 -3.54 -15.05 -22.98
N ALA A 492 -4.68 -14.97 -23.68
CA ALA A 492 -4.82 -14.27 -24.95
C ALA A 492 -5.28 -12.82 -24.77
N GLU A 493 -5.55 -12.42 -23.55
CA GLU A 493 -6.09 -11.13 -23.15
C GLU A 493 -5.07 -9.99 -23.30
N GLN A 494 -5.55 -8.76 -23.29
CA GLN A 494 -4.70 -7.59 -23.18
C GLN A 494 -3.84 -7.67 -21.90
N PRO A 495 -2.61 -7.13 -21.91
CA PRO A 495 -1.77 -7.11 -20.72
C PRO A 495 -2.46 -6.40 -19.56
N GLY A 496 -2.56 -7.04 -18.41
CA GLY A 496 -2.96 -6.45 -17.15
C GLY A 496 -1.77 -5.79 -16.42
N GLY A 497 -2.07 -4.97 -15.41
CA GLY A 497 -1.06 -4.44 -14.49
C GLY A 497 -0.43 -5.57 -13.67
N ILE A 498 0.90 -5.52 -13.49
CA ILE A 498 1.62 -6.60 -12.79
C ILE A 498 2.48 -6.12 -11.61
N GLY A 499 2.64 -4.80 -11.46
CA GLY A 499 3.46 -4.22 -10.38
C GLY A 499 2.92 -4.44 -8.98
N GLU A 500 1.63 -4.71 -8.83
CA GLU A 500 0.90 -4.65 -7.56
C GLU A 500 0.12 -5.93 -7.21
N PRO A 501 -0.44 -6.70 -8.17
CA PRO A 501 -1.38 -7.80 -7.86
C PRO A 501 -0.81 -8.93 -6.99
N GLY A 502 0.51 -9.06 -6.85
CA GLY A 502 1.14 -10.02 -5.96
C GLY A 502 0.96 -9.72 -4.46
N THR A 503 0.59 -8.47 -4.10
CA THR A 503 0.49 -8.03 -2.71
C THR A 503 -0.82 -8.44 -2.01
N PRO A 504 -2.02 -8.31 -2.61
CA PRO A 504 -3.28 -8.53 -1.92
C PRO A 504 -3.50 -9.94 -1.34
N PRO A 505 -3.18 -11.05 -2.05
CA PRO A 505 -3.58 -12.38 -1.56
C PRO A 505 -2.74 -12.92 -0.41
N ILE A 506 -1.53 -12.37 -0.14
CA ILE A 506 -0.62 -13.01 0.83
C ILE A 506 -1.13 -12.92 2.28
N ALA A 507 -1.66 -11.77 2.69
CA ALA A 507 -2.15 -11.59 4.05
C ALA A 507 -3.30 -12.57 4.39
N PRO A 508 -4.37 -12.68 3.58
CA PRO A 508 -5.41 -13.66 3.83
C PRO A 508 -4.93 -15.10 3.67
N ALA A 509 -4.01 -15.41 2.74
CA ALA A 509 -3.48 -16.77 2.61
C ALA A 509 -2.76 -17.22 3.88
N VAL A 510 -1.93 -16.35 4.49
CA VAL A 510 -1.26 -16.65 5.76
C VAL A 510 -2.27 -16.73 6.92
N ALA A 511 -3.23 -15.80 7.01
CA ALA A 511 -4.26 -15.83 8.05
C ALA A 511 -5.13 -17.11 8.00
N ASN A 512 -5.48 -17.57 6.80
CA ASN A 512 -6.20 -18.82 6.58
C ASN A 512 -5.35 -20.05 6.96
N ALA A 513 -4.02 -20.02 6.70
CA ALA A 513 -3.10 -21.05 7.17
C ALA A 513 -2.98 -21.08 8.71
N VAL A 514 -2.98 -19.90 9.35
CA VAL A 514 -3.01 -19.80 10.83
C VAL A 514 -4.30 -20.41 11.38
N PHE A 515 -5.44 -20.15 10.76
CA PHE A 515 -6.68 -20.80 11.16
C PHE A 515 -6.61 -22.32 11.00
N ALA A 516 -6.07 -22.83 9.90
CA ALA A 516 -5.90 -24.27 9.70
C ALA A 516 -5.00 -24.90 10.77
N ALA A 517 -4.02 -24.16 11.28
CA ALA A 517 -3.08 -24.61 12.31
C ALA A 517 -3.67 -24.56 13.73
N THR A 518 -4.45 -23.54 14.05
CA THR A 518 -4.81 -23.19 15.42
C THR A 518 -6.31 -23.19 15.73
N GLY A 519 -7.17 -23.20 14.70
CA GLY A 519 -8.60 -22.97 14.82
C GLY A 519 -8.98 -21.52 15.16
N LYS A 520 -8.00 -20.57 15.29
CA LYS A 520 -8.24 -19.17 15.61
C LYS A 520 -8.34 -18.34 14.34
N ARG A 521 -9.48 -17.68 14.08
CA ARG A 521 -9.63 -16.70 13.00
C ARG A 521 -8.91 -15.40 13.33
N LEU A 522 -8.20 -14.87 12.36
CA LEU A 522 -7.55 -13.58 12.45
C LEU A 522 -8.39 -12.54 11.70
N HIS A 523 -9.04 -11.66 12.44
CA HIS A 523 -9.86 -10.59 11.90
C HIS A 523 -9.14 -9.24 11.86
N SER A 524 -7.90 -9.20 12.33
CA SER A 524 -7.06 -8.00 12.33
C SER A 524 -5.58 -8.32 12.10
N LEU A 525 -4.85 -7.33 11.59
CA LEU A 525 -3.40 -7.36 11.39
C LEU A 525 -2.74 -6.29 12.26
N PRO A 526 -1.44 -6.38 12.55
CA PRO A 526 -0.50 -7.44 12.14
C PRO A 526 -0.63 -8.73 12.98
N ILE A 527 -0.19 -9.83 12.39
CA ILE A 527 -0.26 -11.17 12.99
C ILE A 527 0.57 -11.26 14.28
N ALA A 528 1.72 -10.59 14.34
CA ALA A 528 2.58 -10.56 15.52
C ALA A 528 1.86 -10.03 16.78
N LYS A 529 0.80 -9.22 16.62
CA LYS A 529 -0.02 -8.73 17.75
C LYS A 529 -1.20 -9.64 18.11
N GLN A 530 -1.35 -10.78 17.42
CA GLN A 530 -2.44 -11.73 17.65
C GLN A 530 -2.06 -12.90 18.58
N GLY A 531 -0.95 -12.77 19.32
CA GLY A 531 -0.44 -13.80 20.23
C GLY A 531 0.41 -14.87 19.53
N LEU A 532 0.95 -14.56 18.36
CA LEU A 532 1.89 -15.41 17.62
C LEU A 532 3.22 -14.66 17.44
N ASN A 533 4.30 -15.22 17.93
CA ASN A 533 5.63 -14.71 17.64
C ASN A 533 5.99 -15.05 16.20
N VAL A 534 6.57 -14.11 15.46
CA VAL A 534 7.02 -14.36 14.08
C VAL A 534 8.52 -14.68 14.10
N THR A 535 8.90 -15.83 13.51
CA THR A 535 10.28 -16.36 13.54
C THR A 535 10.90 -16.49 12.15
#